data_e4c53867b764fac90a1ea29a6fe6c177
#
_entry.id   e4c53867b764fac90a1ea29a6fe6c177
#
_cell.length_a   1.000
_cell.length_b   1.000
_cell.length_c   1.000
_cell.angle_alpha   90.00
_cell.angle_beta   90.00
_cell.angle_gamma   90.00
#
_symmetry.space_group_name_H-M   'P 1'
#
loop_
_entity.id
_entity.type
_entity.pdbx_description
1 polymer ?
#
loop_
_entity_poly.entity_id
_entity_poly.type
_entity_poly.pdbx_seq_one_letter_code
_entity_poly.pdbx_strand_id
1 'polypeptide(L)'
;MCNAAKEVAETLNRDECGVSVDGTWQRRGHTSLNGCVAVLSIDTGKVLDLEVMSSYCPTCRKLQKMHKNAEYVALKADHICQCNYEGSSAKMESVGAHRIFSRSVKSRQLKYTSYYGDGDSKGFLSVQNIYGINSVCKLECIGHIQKRVGSRLRKLK
;
A
#
# COMPACT_ATOMS: atom_id res chain seq x y z
N MET A 1 -11.23 -2.20 10.82
CA MET A 1 -10.20 -3.13 10.32
C MET A 1 -10.04 -4.37 11.22
N CYS A 2 -9.84 -4.27 12.53
CA CYS A 2 -9.74 -5.49 13.38
C CYS A 2 -11.00 -6.38 13.34
N ASN A 3 -12.20 -5.79 13.40
CA ASN A 3 -13.45 -6.56 13.28
C ASN A 3 -13.61 -7.21 11.90
N ALA A 4 -13.17 -6.54 10.83
CA ALA A 4 -13.18 -7.11 9.49
C ALA A 4 -12.25 -8.33 9.36
N ALA A 5 -11.08 -8.28 10.01
CA ALA A 5 -10.15 -9.41 10.01
C ALA A 5 -10.70 -10.62 10.78
N LYS A 6 -11.35 -10.38 11.94
CA LYS A 6 -12.02 -11.44 12.70
C LYS A 6 -13.15 -12.10 11.89
N GLU A 7 -13.98 -11.30 11.24
CA GLU A 7 -15.06 -11.82 10.40
C GLU A 7 -14.52 -12.68 9.24
N VAL A 8 -13.40 -12.27 8.62
CA VAL A 8 -12.74 -13.09 7.58
C VAL A 8 -12.26 -14.42 8.15
N ALA A 9 -11.60 -14.42 9.31
CA ALA A 9 -11.10 -15.63 9.94
C ALA A 9 -12.25 -16.57 10.30
N GLU A 10 -13.35 -16.06 10.85
CA GLU A 10 -14.56 -16.81 11.20
C GLU A 10 -15.24 -17.37 9.94
N THR A 11 -15.41 -16.56 8.90
CA THR A 11 -16.05 -16.96 7.63
C THR A 11 -15.29 -18.07 6.93
N LEU A 12 -13.94 -17.97 6.90
CA LEU A 12 -13.09 -18.95 6.22
C LEU A 12 -12.67 -20.11 7.12
N ASN A 13 -12.90 -20.01 8.42
CA ASN A 13 -12.42 -20.96 9.44
C ASN A 13 -10.91 -21.26 9.29
N ARG A 14 -10.12 -20.23 8.98
CA ARG A 14 -8.66 -20.31 8.76
C ARG A 14 -8.01 -18.93 8.94
N ASP A 15 -6.69 -18.93 9.14
CA ASP A 15 -5.85 -17.72 9.29
C ASP A 15 -5.23 -17.23 7.95
N GLU A 16 -5.71 -17.73 6.83
CA GLU A 16 -5.24 -17.38 5.48
C GLU A 16 -6.39 -16.87 4.63
N CYS A 17 -6.15 -15.81 3.86
CA CYS A 17 -7.16 -15.24 2.98
C CYS A 17 -6.57 -14.65 1.69
N GLY A 18 -7.42 -14.48 0.69
CA GLY A 18 -7.14 -13.73 -0.52
C GLY A 18 -7.40 -12.23 -0.31
N VAL A 19 -6.52 -11.40 -0.85
CA VAL A 19 -6.65 -9.95 -0.76
C VAL A 19 -6.46 -9.25 -2.08
N SER A 20 -7.25 -8.20 -2.31
CA SER A 20 -7.01 -7.21 -3.36
C SER A 20 -6.17 -6.07 -2.78
N VAL A 21 -5.13 -5.71 -3.50
CA VAL A 21 -4.22 -4.62 -3.14
C VAL A 21 -4.32 -3.52 -4.19
N ASP A 22 -4.59 -2.30 -3.75
CA ASP A 22 -4.69 -1.14 -4.63
C ASP A 22 -4.03 0.09 -3.99
N GLY A 23 -3.34 0.85 -4.83
CA GLY A 23 -2.68 2.09 -4.46
C GLY A 23 -3.40 3.31 -5.03
N THR A 24 -3.59 4.34 -4.21
CA THR A 24 -4.11 5.62 -4.67
C THR A 24 -3.16 6.76 -4.30
N TRP A 25 -3.08 7.76 -5.16
CA TRP A 25 -2.17 8.90 -5.02
C TRP A 25 -2.95 10.21 -5.05
N GLN A 26 -2.45 11.19 -4.32
CA GLN A 26 -3.02 12.54 -4.28
C GLN A 26 -3.13 13.16 -5.68
N ARG A 27 -2.18 12.88 -6.57
CA ARG A 27 -2.17 13.36 -7.96
C ARG A 27 -2.00 12.18 -8.91
N ARG A 28 -2.97 11.92 -9.76
CA ARG A 28 -2.87 10.91 -10.81
C ARG A 28 -2.06 11.47 -11.99
N GLY A 29 -1.15 10.64 -12.53
CA GLY A 29 -0.32 11.01 -13.70
C GLY A 29 0.83 11.98 -13.41
N HIS A 30 1.06 12.35 -12.16
CA HIS A 30 2.15 13.23 -11.73
C HIS A 30 2.86 12.65 -10.50
N THR A 31 4.05 13.18 -10.18
CA THR A 31 4.75 12.84 -8.93
C THR A 31 3.88 13.25 -7.74
N SER A 32 3.46 12.27 -6.95
CA SER A 32 2.70 12.48 -5.72
C SER A 32 3.61 12.45 -4.51
N LEU A 33 3.38 13.38 -3.59
CA LEU A 33 4.06 13.42 -2.29
C LEU A 33 3.37 12.54 -1.26
N ASN A 34 2.08 12.25 -1.48
CA ASN A 34 1.25 11.43 -0.61
C ASN A 34 0.63 10.29 -1.41
N GLY A 35 0.58 9.12 -0.81
CA GLY A 35 -0.07 7.92 -1.34
C GLY A 35 -0.68 7.10 -0.23
N CYS A 36 -1.62 6.25 -0.61
CA CYS A 36 -2.29 5.34 0.29
C CYS A 36 -2.40 3.97 -0.40
N VAL A 37 -2.06 2.91 0.30
CA VAL A 37 -2.26 1.53 -0.15
C VAL A 37 -3.29 0.88 0.74
N ALA A 38 -4.32 0.30 0.13
CA ALA A 38 -5.37 -0.43 0.82
C ALA A 38 -5.30 -1.91 0.49
N VAL A 39 -5.63 -2.73 1.48
CA VAL A 39 -5.79 -4.19 1.33
C VAL A 39 -7.22 -4.56 1.72
N LEU A 40 -7.93 -5.16 0.77
CA LEU A 40 -9.31 -5.58 0.92
C LEU A 40 -9.39 -7.12 0.87
N SER A 41 -10.20 -7.72 1.74
CA SER A 41 -10.54 -9.13 1.62
C SER A 41 -11.35 -9.39 0.36
N ILE A 42 -10.98 -10.40 -0.42
CA ILE A 42 -11.76 -10.86 -1.57
C ILE A 42 -13.06 -11.50 -1.11
N ASP A 43 -13.02 -12.22 0.01
CA ASP A 43 -14.15 -13.02 0.50
C ASP A 43 -15.28 -12.15 1.08
N THR A 44 -14.92 -11.08 1.79
CA THR A 44 -15.90 -10.21 2.46
C THR A 44 -16.03 -8.81 1.85
N GLY A 45 -15.13 -8.43 0.95
CA GLY A 45 -15.05 -7.08 0.37
C GLY A 45 -14.64 -5.98 1.36
N LYS A 46 -14.26 -6.34 2.60
CA LYS A 46 -13.94 -5.37 3.64
C LYS A 46 -12.46 -4.98 3.64
N VAL A 47 -12.20 -3.72 4.01
CA VAL A 47 -10.83 -3.23 4.19
C VAL A 47 -10.21 -3.86 5.42
N LEU A 48 -9.13 -4.62 5.22
CA LEU A 48 -8.38 -5.28 6.28
C LEU A 48 -7.28 -4.39 6.85
N ASP A 49 -6.58 -3.66 5.99
CA ASP A 49 -5.54 -2.75 6.41
C ASP A 49 -5.32 -1.60 5.41
N LEU A 50 -4.68 -0.54 5.88
CA LEU A 50 -4.40 0.68 5.15
C LEU A 50 -3.03 1.22 5.56
N GLU A 51 -2.22 1.61 4.56
CA GLU A 51 -0.95 2.30 4.77
C GLU A 51 -0.98 3.66 4.09
N VAL A 52 -0.85 4.71 4.90
CA VAL A 52 -0.73 6.09 4.40
C VAL A 52 0.73 6.50 4.42
N MET A 53 1.23 6.92 3.27
CA MET A 53 2.61 7.33 3.09
C MET A 53 2.70 8.79 2.65
N SER A 54 3.61 9.51 3.27
CA SER A 54 3.91 10.90 2.93
C SER A 54 5.42 11.12 2.87
N SER A 55 5.88 11.69 1.78
CA SER A 55 7.23 12.24 1.63
C SER A 55 7.26 13.75 1.86
N TYR A 56 6.18 14.33 2.38
CA TYR A 56 6.02 15.77 2.59
C TYR A 56 5.70 16.11 4.03
N CYS A 57 6.39 17.09 4.55
CA CYS A 57 6.05 17.73 5.81
C CYS A 57 6.20 19.24 5.68
N PRO A 58 5.12 20.03 5.88
CA PRO A 58 5.17 21.49 5.76
C PRO A 58 6.14 22.12 6.74
N THR A 59 6.21 21.61 7.98
CA THR A 59 7.13 22.11 8.99
C THR A 59 8.58 21.84 8.64
N CYS A 60 8.92 20.65 8.14
CA CYS A 60 10.27 20.35 7.63
C CYS A 60 10.66 21.29 6.49
N ARG A 61 9.73 21.58 5.57
CA ARG A 61 9.96 22.54 4.47
C ARG A 61 10.15 23.99 4.97
N LYS A 62 9.39 24.39 6.01
CA LYS A 62 9.59 25.69 6.63
C LYS A 62 10.97 25.77 7.28
N LEU A 63 11.34 24.76 8.08
CA LEU A 63 12.63 24.67 8.74
C LEU A 63 13.84 24.73 7.79
N GLN A 64 13.74 24.10 6.61
CA GLN A 64 14.79 24.15 5.58
C GLN A 64 15.07 25.57 5.05
N LYS A 65 14.10 26.49 5.13
CA LYS A 65 14.20 27.86 4.65
C LYS A 65 14.48 28.88 5.76
N MET A 66 14.41 28.47 7.03
CA MET A 66 14.60 29.36 8.18
C MET A 66 16.07 29.53 8.52
N HIS A 67 16.44 30.70 9.02
CA HIS A 67 17.72 30.92 9.71
C HIS A 67 17.73 30.13 11.03
N LYS A 68 18.91 29.61 11.40
CA LYS A 68 19.11 28.83 12.63
C LYS A 68 19.14 29.74 13.87
N ASN A 69 18.00 30.29 14.24
CA ASN A 69 17.79 31.14 15.41
C ASN A 69 16.98 30.42 16.51
N ALA A 70 16.62 31.13 17.57
CA ALA A 70 15.85 30.56 18.68
C ALA A 70 14.48 30.02 18.22
N GLU A 71 13.81 30.69 17.27
CA GLU A 71 12.55 30.24 16.70
C GLU A 71 12.71 28.90 15.93
N TYR A 72 13.80 28.74 15.15
CA TYR A 72 14.12 27.50 14.48
C TYR A 72 14.29 26.35 15.50
N VAL A 73 15.02 26.58 16.60
CA VAL A 73 15.27 25.57 17.64
C VAL A 73 13.95 25.14 18.29
N ALA A 74 13.12 26.09 18.68
CA ALA A 74 11.81 25.84 19.29
C ALA A 74 10.89 25.04 18.34
N LEU A 75 10.75 25.49 17.09
CA LEU A 75 9.91 24.82 16.10
C LEU A 75 10.41 23.40 15.77
N LYS A 76 11.73 23.19 15.77
CA LYS A 76 12.31 21.88 15.52
C LYS A 76 12.11 20.91 16.70
N ALA A 77 12.16 21.42 17.93
CA ALA A 77 11.98 20.62 19.16
C ALA A 77 10.52 20.14 19.30
N ASP A 78 9.54 20.99 18.96
CA ASP A 78 8.12 20.70 19.07
C ASP A 78 7.52 20.02 17.81
N HIS A 79 8.37 19.72 16.81
CA HIS A 79 7.92 19.23 15.53
C HIS A 79 7.72 17.71 15.49
N ILE A 80 6.50 17.28 15.28
CA ILE A 80 6.16 15.89 14.91
C ILE A 80 6.19 15.77 13.39
N CYS A 81 7.18 15.05 12.85
CA CYS A 81 7.36 14.93 11.41
C CYS A 81 6.29 14.04 10.77
N GLN A 82 5.64 14.57 9.73
CA GLN A 82 4.64 13.82 8.96
C GLN A 82 5.25 12.98 7.84
N CYS A 83 6.55 13.17 7.51
CA CYS A 83 7.25 12.32 6.55
C CYS A 83 7.47 10.94 7.17
N ASN A 84 6.89 9.92 6.54
CA ASN A 84 7.05 8.52 6.92
C ASN A 84 7.53 7.66 5.74
N TYR A 85 7.84 8.30 4.61
CA TYR A 85 8.29 7.64 3.38
C TYR A 85 9.37 8.46 2.68
N GLU A 86 10.43 7.77 2.25
CA GLU A 86 11.48 8.32 1.39
C GLU A 86 11.56 7.49 0.11
N GLY A 87 11.42 8.15 -1.04
CA GLY A 87 11.48 7.50 -2.35
C GLY A 87 10.55 8.10 -3.38
N SER A 88 10.48 7.47 -4.55
CA SER A 88 9.60 7.90 -5.63
C SER A 88 8.15 7.45 -5.41
N SER A 89 7.18 8.22 -5.93
CA SER A 89 5.76 7.85 -5.89
C SER A 89 5.50 6.48 -6.53
N ALA A 90 6.25 6.10 -7.55
CA ALA A 90 6.13 4.79 -8.21
C ALA A 90 6.50 3.59 -7.30
N LYS A 91 7.27 3.82 -6.22
CA LYS A 91 7.62 2.78 -5.24
C LYS A 91 6.68 2.76 -4.03
N MET A 92 5.81 3.74 -3.86
CA MET A 92 4.91 3.81 -2.70
C MET A 92 4.03 2.57 -2.59
N GLU A 93 3.47 2.07 -3.70
CA GLU A 93 2.62 0.88 -3.69
C GLU A 93 3.36 -0.35 -3.18
N SER A 94 4.54 -0.64 -3.73
CA SER A 94 5.32 -1.80 -3.31
C SER A 94 5.77 -1.71 -1.84
N VAL A 95 6.16 -0.53 -1.39
CA VAL A 95 6.55 -0.30 0.01
C VAL A 95 5.33 -0.38 0.93
N GLY A 96 4.19 0.19 0.54
CA GLY A 96 2.95 0.13 1.30
C GLY A 96 2.42 -1.30 1.42
N ALA A 97 2.39 -2.05 0.32
CA ALA A 97 2.03 -3.47 0.33
C ALA A 97 2.97 -4.27 1.26
N HIS A 98 4.28 -4.07 1.15
CA HIS A 98 5.25 -4.73 2.01
C HIS A 98 5.01 -4.44 3.51
N ARG A 99 4.79 -3.17 3.88
CA ARG A 99 4.51 -2.77 5.27
C ARG A 99 3.23 -3.41 5.81
N ILE A 100 2.16 -3.46 5.01
CA ILE A 100 0.89 -4.08 5.40
C ILE A 100 1.06 -5.58 5.60
N PHE A 101 1.66 -6.29 4.64
CA PHE A 101 1.87 -7.73 4.73
C PHE A 101 2.79 -8.11 5.89
N SER A 102 3.86 -7.35 6.13
CA SER A 102 4.79 -7.59 7.25
C SER A 102 4.12 -7.54 8.62
N ARG A 103 3.08 -6.72 8.78
CA ARG A 103 2.35 -6.60 10.06
C ARG A 103 1.07 -7.42 10.13
N SER A 104 0.63 -8.07 9.04
CA SER A 104 -0.67 -8.71 8.92
C SER A 104 -0.90 -9.78 9.99
N VAL A 105 0.07 -10.67 10.21
CA VAL A 105 -0.02 -11.73 11.23
C VAL A 105 -0.12 -11.11 12.63
N LYS A 106 0.75 -10.14 12.96
CA LYS A 106 0.76 -9.50 14.28
C LYS A 106 -0.48 -8.66 14.56
N SER A 107 -0.96 -7.92 13.54
CA SER A 107 -2.01 -6.90 13.74
C SER A 107 -3.41 -7.40 13.38
N ARG A 108 -3.52 -8.44 12.54
CA ARG A 108 -4.79 -8.95 12.02
C ARG A 108 -4.98 -10.45 12.27
N GLN A 109 -3.92 -11.16 12.68
CA GLN A 109 -3.89 -12.62 12.84
C GLN A 109 -4.23 -13.36 11.53
N LEU A 110 -3.88 -12.74 10.39
CA LEU A 110 -4.14 -13.25 9.05
C LEU A 110 -2.86 -13.24 8.22
N LYS A 111 -2.67 -14.28 7.40
CA LYS A 111 -1.72 -14.34 6.29
C LYS A 111 -2.45 -14.05 4.99
N TYR A 112 -1.92 -13.16 4.18
CA TYR A 112 -2.46 -12.83 2.87
C TYR A 112 -1.78 -13.68 1.81
N THR A 113 -2.33 -14.87 1.53
CA THR A 113 -1.68 -15.89 0.68
C THR A 113 -2.02 -15.78 -0.80
N SER A 114 -3.10 -15.06 -1.15
CA SER A 114 -3.47 -14.76 -2.54
C SER A 114 -3.51 -13.26 -2.77
N TYR A 115 -2.69 -12.77 -3.71
CA TYR A 115 -2.56 -11.36 -4.07
C TYR A 115 -3.30 -11.06 -5.38
N TYR A 116 -4.38 -10.29 -5.31
CA TYR A 116 -5.07 -9.75 -6.46
C TYR A 116 -4.64 -8.30 -6.68
N GLY A 117 -3.99 -8.02 -7.79
CA GLY A 117 -3.52 -6.68 -8.13
C GLY A 117 -3.56 -6.43 -9.63
N ASP A 118 -3.21 -5.21 -10.02
CA ASP A 118 -3.04 -4.88 -11.43
C ASP A 118 -1.82 -5.63 -12.02
N GLY A 119 -1.80 -5.78 -13.35
CA GLY A 119 -0.77 -6.52 -14.08
C GLY A 119 0.67 -6.05 -13.88
N ASP A 120 0.89 -4.85 -13.35
CA ASP A 120 2.23 -4.35 -13.01
C ASP A 120 2.66 -4.85 -11.62
N SER A 121 3.58 -5.80 -11.64
CA SER A 121 3.84 -6.73 -10.53
C SER A 121 4.77 -6.24 -9.43
N LYS A 122 5.13 -4.96 -9.37
CA LYS A 122 6.10 -4.47 -8.36
C LYS A 122 5.61 -4.63 -6.93
N GLY A 123 4.31 -4.41 -6.70
CA GLY A 123 3.68 -4.66 -5.40
C GLY A 123 3.77 -6.12 -5.00
N PHE A 124 3.41 -7.04 -5.90
CA PHE A 124 3.48 -8.48 -5.67
C PHE A 124 4.91 -8.96 -5.38
N LEU A 125 5.89 -8.55 -6.20
CA LEU A 125 7.29 -8.95 -6.01
C LEU A 125 7.86 -8.57 -4.65
N SER A 126 7.34 -7.50 -4.04
CA SER A 126 7.75 -7.08 -2.70
C SER A 126 7.22 -7.95 -1.56
N VAL A 127 6.18 -8.77 -1.82
CA VAL A 127 5.48 -9.55 -0.79
C VAL A 127 5.47 -11.06 -1.05
N GLN A 128 5.87 -11.53 -2.24
CA GLN A 128 5.73 -12.94 -2.64
C GLN A 128 6.37 -13.95 -1.67
N ASN A 129 7.41 -13.55 -0.95
CA ASN A 129 8.15 -14.41 -0.02
C ASN A 129 8.00 -13.99 1.45
N ILE A 130 7.02 -13.16 1.79
CA ILE A 130 6.98 -12.48 3.09
C ILE A 130 6.70 -13.41 4.27
N TYR A 131 6.03 -14.54 4.04
CA TYR A 131 5.76 -15.57 5.05
C TYR A 131 6.59 -16.84 4.82
N GLY A 132 7.50 -16.84 3.84
CA GLY A 132 8.32 -17.98 3.40
C GLY A 132 8.44 -18.01 1.88
N ILE A 133 9.24 -18.89 1.33
CA ILE A 133 9.48 -19.00 -0.11
C ILE A 133 8.14 -19.25 -0.84
N ASN A 134 7.80 -18.39 -1.82
CA ASN A 134 6.58 -18.45 -2.62
C ASN A 134 5.29 -18.56 -1.78
N SER A 135 5.28 -17.93 -0.60
CA SER A 135 4.15 -17.96 0.32
C SER A 135 2.93 -17.19 -0.14
N VAL A 136 3.09 -16.29 -1.11
CA VAL A 136 2.01 -15.49 -1.69
C VAL A 136 1.89 -15.81 -3.18
N CYS A 137 0.69 -16.18 -3.62
CA CYS A 137 0.37 -16.46 -5.02
C CYS A 137 -0.27 -15.23 -5.66
N LYS A 138 0.19 -14.84 -6.86
CA LYS A 138 -0.44 -13.76 -7.63
C LYS A 138 -1.60 -14.29 -8.47
N LEU A 139 -2.73 -13.60 -8.36
CA LEU A 139 -3.91 -13.83 -9.18
C LEU A 139 -4.24 -12.58 -9.98
N GLU A 140 -4.51 -12.75 -11.26
CA GLU A 140 -4.80 -11.64 -12.18
C GLU A 140 -6.29 -11.27 -12.14
N CYS A 141 -6.58 -9.99 -12.04
CA CYS A 141 -7.96 -9.50 -12.16
C CYS A 141 -8.44 -9.58 -13.60
N ILE A 142 -9.52 -10.34 -13.86
CA ILE A 142 -10.10 -10.55 -15.19
C ILE A 142 -10.46 -9.21 -15.87
N GLY A 143 -11.00 -8.25 -15.13
CA GLY A 143 -11.33 -6.92 -15.66
C GLY A 143 -10.12 -6.16 -16.22
N HIS A 144 -8.94 -6.31 -15.60
CA HIS A 144 -7.70 -5.72 -16.09
C HIS A 144 -7.15 -6.44 -17.32
N ILE A 145 -7.29 -7.77 -17.39
CA ILE A 145 -6.96 -8.55 -18.59
C ILE A 145 -7.81 -8.09 -19.76
N GLN A 146 -9.14 -8.00 -19.61
CA GLN A 146 -10.05 -7.54 -20.64
C GLN A 146 -9.69 -6.12 -21.16
N LYS A 147 -9.41 -5.17 -20.25
CA LYS A 147 -8.99 -3.81 -20.63
C LYS A 147 -7.69 -3.82 -21.44
N ARG A 148 -6.71 -4.61 -21.05
CA ARG A 148 -5.41 -4.75 -21.74
C ARG A 148 -5.59 -5.35 -23.14
N VAL A 149 -6.35 -6.42 -23.26
CA VAL A 149 -6.69 -7.05 -24.56
C VAL A 149 -7.42 -6.06 -25.46
N GLY A 150 -8.49 -5.42 -24.98
CA GLY A 150 -9.23 -4.42 -25.74
C GLY A 150 -8.38 -3.23 -26.18
N SER A 151 -7.43 -2.78 -25.35
CA SER A 151 -6.50 -1.71 -25.71
C SER A 151 -5.51 -2.13 -26.79
N ARG A 152 -5.01 -3.38 -26.74
CA ARG A 152 -4.11 -3.93 -27.77
C ARG A 152 -4.83 -4.13 -29.10
N LEU A 153 -6.05 -4.67 -29.09
CA LEU A 153 -6.88 -4.86 -30.30
C LEU A 153 -7.20 -3.54 -31.00
N ARG A 154 -7.47 -2.47 -30.24
CA ARG A 154 -7.67 -1.12 -30.81
C ARG A 154 -6.44 -0.54 -31.51
N LYS A 155 -5.25 -0.97 -31.16
CA LYS A 155 -3.99 -0.53 -31.80
C LYS A 155 -3.65 -1.30 -33.09
N LEU A 156 -4.39 -2.36 -33.39
CA LEU A 156 -4.23 -3.16 -34.62
C LEU A 156 -5.15 -2.67 -35.76
N LYS A 157 -5.99 -1.67 -35.50
CA LYS A 157 -6.77 -0.92 -36.51
C LYS A 157 -6.02 0.32 -36.93
#